data_ebee4b9034f2530b9ebe1651ab0dee2c
#
_entry.id   ebee4b9034f2530b9ebe1651ab0dee2c
#
_cell.length_a   1.000
_cell.length_b   1.000
_cell.length_c   1.000
_cell.angle_alpha   90.00
_cell.angle_beta   90.00
_cell.angle_gamma   90.00
#
_symmetry.space_group_name_H-M   'P 1'
#
loop_
_entity.id
_entity.type
_entity.pdbx_description
1 polymer ?
#
loop_
_entity_poly.entity_id
_entity_poly.type
_entity_poly.pdbx_seq_one_letter_code
_entity_poly.pdbx_strand_id
1 'polypeptide(L)'
;AEAELTSILSEYISLEIDLEILDMLLESAAAGNEVWSAVNNRAIFDNGTTGVVTDLNFYNSQGQWFQTLGTKIQKLSNIIHQRTLRGGANFLVCSPSVGTILESIPGFAADSDGDVSKATYAFGVQKVGTINSRQKVYKNPYMKENQILLGFRGSQFLEAGAVFAPYIPLIMTPLVYDPNTFTPRKGLL
;
A
#
# COMPACT_ATOMS: atom_id res chain seq x y z
N ALA A 1 7.91 -20.91 24.65
CA ALA A 1 8.89 -19.82 24.40
C ALA A 1 9.56 -19.95 23.02
N GLU A 2 10.19 -21.09 22.69
CA GLU A 2 10.89 -21.25 21.39
C GLU A 2 9.97 -21.14 20.19
N ALA A 3 8.81 -21.78 20.21
CA ALA A 3 7.82 -21.72 19.16
C ALA A 3 7.28 -20.30 18.97
N GLU A 4 7.07 -19.55 20.03
CA GLU A 4 6.61 -18.17 20.01
C GLU A 4 7.66 -17.23 19.39
N LEU A 5 8.93 -17.38 19.78
CA LEU A 5 10.03 -16.61 19.20
C LEU A 5 10.18 -16.88 17.71
N THR A 6 10.07 -18.13 17.29
CA THR A 6 10.11 -18.50 15.88
C THR A 6 8.95 -17.89 15.10
N SER A 7 7.74 -17.90 15.66
CA SER A 7 6.56 -17.27 15.04
C SER A 7 6.75 -15.77 14.85
N ILE A 8 7.19 -15.06 15.89
CA ILE A 8 7.46 -13.62 15.83
C ILE A 8 8.54 -13.32 14.77
N LEU A 9 9.62 -14.08 14.76
CA LEU A 9 10.69 -13.88 13.80
C LEU A 9 10.23 -14.12 12.35
N SER A 10 9.41 -15.12 12.11
CA SER A 10 8.81 -15.39 10.81
C SER A 10 7.90 -14.24 10.35
N GLU A 11 7.13 -13.65 11.25
CA GLU A 11 6.28 -12.48 10.95
C GLU A 11 7.13 -11.27 10.55
N TYR A 12 8.22 -10.99 11.26
CA TYR A 12 9.13 -9.89 10.92
C TYR A 12 9.79 -10.08 9.55
N ILE A 13 10.21 -11.28 9.22
CA ILE A 13 10.82 -11.57 7.92
C ILE A 13 9.79 -11.44 6.79
N SER A 14 8.58 -11.94 6.99
CA SER A 14 7.49 -11.77 6.02
C SER A 14 7.17 -10.30 5.78
N LEU A 15 7.15 -9.49 6.84
CA LEU A 15 6.96 -8.05 6.73
C LEU A 15 8.08 -7.39 5.92
N GLU A 16 9.34 -7.74 6.18
CA GLU A 16 10.49 -7.18 5.46
C GLU A 16 10.45 -7.51 3.97
N ILE A 17 10.08 -8.74 3.62
CA ILE A 17 9.86 -9.15 2.23
C ILE A 17 8.74 -8.33 1.58
N ASP A 18 7.63 -8.14 2.26
CA ASP A 18 6.50 -7.35 1.75
C ASP A 18 6.89 -5.89 1.50
N LEU A 19 7.68 -5.30 2.40
CA LEU A 19 8.18 -3.93 2.26
C LEU A 19 9.14 -3.79 1.09
N GLU A 20 10.05 -4.74 0.90
CA GLU A 20 10.99 -4.75 -0.23
C GLU A 20 10.24 -4.86 -1.57
N ILE A 21 9.22 -5.72 -1.65
CA ILE A 21 8.38 -5.84 -2.85
C ILE A 21 7.64 -4.53 -3.13
N LEU A 22 7.08 -3.89 -2.11
CA LEU A 22 6.38 -2.61 -2.27
C LEU A 22 7.32 -1.48 -2.72
N ASP A 23 8.53 -1.41 -2.18
CA ASP A 23 9.54 -0.44 -2.61
C ASP A 23 9.95 -0.66 -4.07
N MET A 24 10.18 -1.90 -4.48
CA MET A 24 10.45 -2.24 -5.87
C MET A 24 9.30 -1.82 -6.80
N LEU A 25 8.05 -2.04 -6.40
CA LEU A 25 6.89 -1.64 -7.18
C LEU A 25 6.76 -0.11 -7.28
N LEU A 26 7.08 0.62 -6.22
CA LEU A 26 7.08 2.09 -6.22
C LEU A 26 8.16 2.65 -7.15
N GLU A 27 9.36 2.10 -7.11
CA GLU A 27 10.45 2.52 -7.99
C GLU A 27 10.17 2.22 -9.46
N SER A 28 9.51 1.10 -9.73
CA SER A 28 9.14 0.66 -11.07
C SER A 28 7.85 1.29 -11.60
N ALA A 29 7.16 2.10 -10.81
CA ALA A 29 5.87 2.70 -11.18
C ALA A 29 6.05 3.81 -12.21
N ALA A 30 6.02 3.45 -13.49
CA ALA A 30 6.23 4.37 -14.62
C ALA A 30 4.97 4.64 -15.46
N ALA A 31 3.83 4.06 -15.10
CA ALA A 31 2.60 4.19 -15.91
C ALA A 31 2.02 5.61 -15.88
N GLY A 32 2.15 6.31 -14.78
CA GLY A 32 1.70 7.69 -14.61
C GLY A 32 1.90 8.17 -13.18
N ASN A 33 2.15 9.46 -13.05
CA ASN A 33 2.25 10.13 -11.76
C ASN A 33 1.21 11.25 -11.74
N GLU A 34 0.52 11.39 -10.62
CA GLU A 34 -0.39 12.50 -10.35
C GLU A 34 -0.06 13.08 -8.99
N VAL A 35 -0.19 14.39 -8.88
CA VAL A 35 0.06 15.12 -7.64
C VAL A 35 -1.25 15.75 -7.18
N TRP A 36 -1.51 15.67 -5.87
CA TRP A 36 -2.69 16.25 -5.24
C TRP A 36 -2.29 16.97 -3.95
N SER A 37 -2.91 18.11 -3.68
CA SER A 37 -2.67 18.87 -2.45
C SER A 37 -3.79 18.62 -1.44
N ALA A 38 -3.42 18.30 -0.19
CA ALA A 38 -4.35 18.20 0.92
C ALA A 38 -4.82 19.58 1.44
N VAL A 39 -4.13 20.64 1.03
CA VAL A 39 -4.53 22.02 1.37
C VAL A 39 -5.76 22.40 0.55
N ASN A 40 -6.78 22.88 1.24
CA ASN A 40 -8.08 23.20 0.66
C ASN A 40 -7.96 24.25 -0.47
N ASN A 41 -8.64 24.02 -1.58
CA ASN A 41 -8.70 24.90 -2.76
C ASN A 41 -7.34 25.22 -3.40
N ARG A 42 -6.33 24.39 -3.20
CA ARG A 42 -4.99 24.54 -3.78
C ARG A 42 -4.68 23.38 -4.71
N ALA A 43 -4.53 23.67 -5.99
CA ALA A 43 -4.12 22.67 -6.98
C ALA A 43 -2.61 22.70 -7.23
N ILE A 44 -2.02 21.52 -7.41
CA ILE A 44 -0.65 21.36 -7.84
C ILE A 44 -0.70 20.81 -9.26
N PHE A 45 -0.07 21.53 -10.18
CA PHE A 45 0.10 21.11 -11.56
C PHE A 45 1.54 20.64 -11.75
N ASP A 46 1.70 19.40 -12.16
CA ASP A 46 3.01 18.88 -12.54
C ASP A 46 3.28 19.27 -14.00
N ASN A 47 4.32 20.10 -14.19
CA ASN A 47 4.81 20.47 -15.51
C ASN A 47 6.06 19.66 -15.92
N GLY A 48 6.32 18.55 -15.23
CA GLY A 48 7.45 17.64 -15.50
C GLY A 48 8.77 18.03 -14.84
N THR A 49 8.88 19.22 -14.25
CA THR A 49 10.14 19.68 -13.60
C THR A 49 9.89 20.19 -12.18
N THR A 50 8.80 20.89 -11.96
CA THR A 50 8.46 21.46 -10.64
C THR A 50 6.94 21.57 -10.55
N GLY A 51 6.36 21.14 -9.45
CA GLY A 51 4.93 21.33 -9.22
C GLY A 51 4.60 22.80 -9.06
N VAL A 52 3.78 23.36 -9.95
CA VAL A 52 3.26 24.71 -9.82
C VAL A 52 2.04 24.68 -8.92
N VAL A 53 2.10 25.41 -7.81
CA VAL A 53 0.99 25.54 -6.87
C VAL A 53 0.12 26.73 -7.31
N THR A 54 -1.17 26.45 -7.53
CA THR A 54 -2.12 27.50 -7.91
C THR A 54 -3.29 27.49 -6.93
N ASP A 55 -3.59 28.65 -6.38
CA ASP A 55 -4.79 28.84 -5.57
C ASP A 55 -6.01 28.96 -6.51
N LEU A 56 -7.01 28.14 -6.25
CA LEU A 56 -8.24 28.13 -7.04
C LEU A 56 -9.19 29.23 -6.53
N ASN A 57 -9.83 29.91 -7.46
CA ASN A 57 -10.75 31.02 -7.16
C ASN A 57 -12.16 30.59 -6.69
N PHE A 58 -12.30 29.34 -6.26
CA PHE A 58 -13.55 28.84 -5.70
C PHE A 58 -13.30 28.23 -4.32
N TYR A 59 -14.30 28.33 -3.46
CA TYR A 59 -14.22 27.83 -2.09
C TYR A 59 -15.06 26.56 -1.95
N ASN A 60 -14.40 25.44 -1.66
CA ASN A 60 -15.03 24.19 -1.30
C ASN A 60 -14.86 23.91 0.19
N SER A 61 -15.80 23.18 0.78
CA SER A 61 -15.58 22.59 2.10
C SER A 61 -14.48 21.53 2.03
N GLN A 62 -13.84 21.24 3.16
CA GLN A 62 -12.77 20.26 3.23
C GLN A 62 -13.21 18.87 2.73
N GLY A 63 -14.43 18.45 3.08
CA GLY A 63 -14.97 17.17 2.62
C GLY A 63 -15.15 17.10 1.09
N GLN A 64 -15.60 18.20 0.48
CA GLN A 64 -15.71 18.29 -0.98
C GLN A 64 -14.34 18.30 -1.65
N TRP A 65 -13.36 18.94 -1.04
CA TRP A 65 -12.00 18.94 -1.55
C TRP A 65 -11.37 17.54 -1.51
N PHE A 66 -11.60 16.78 -0.46
CA PHE A 66 -11.10 15.39 -0.34
C PHE A 66 -11.68 14.47 -1.41
N GLN A 67 -12.88 14.72 -1.90
CA GLN A 67 -13.45 13.97 -3.03
C GLN A 67 -12.65 14.15 -4.33
N THR A 68 -11.92 15.25 -4.48
CA THR A 68 -11.06 15.46 -5.65
C THR A 68 -9.89 14.48 -5.70
N LEU A 69 -9.44 13.97 -4.55
CA LEU A 69 -8.46 12.88 -4.50
C LEU A 69 -8.99 11.61 -5.18
N GLY A 70 -10.26 11.26 -4.93
CA GLY A 70 -10.91 10.14 -5.60
C GLY A 70 -10.93 10.29 -7.13
N THR A 71 -11.14 11.51 -7.62
CA THR A 71 -11.07 11.81 -9.06
C THR A 71 -9.67 11.61 -9.63
N LYS A 72 -8.62 11.99 -8.91
CA LYS A 72 -7.23 11.76 -9.32
C LYS A 72 -6.89 10.26 -9.36
N ILE A 73 -7.32 9.52 -8.36
CA ILE A 73 -7.16 8.06 -8.32
C ILE A 73 -7.85 7.41 -9.52
N GLN A 74 -9.06 7.82 -9.84
CA GLN A 74 -9.80 7.29 -10.99
C GLN A 74 -9.12 7.65 -12.32
N LYS A 75 -8.55 8.84 -12.44
CA LYS A 75 -7.78 9.25 -13.62
C LYS A 75 -6.58 8.32 -13.85
N LEU A 76 -5.80 8.04 -12.80
CA LEU A 76 -4.67 7.09 -12.89
C LEU A 76 -5.14 5.67 -13.22
N SER A 77 -6.25 5.23 -12.64
CA SER A 77 -6.85 3.93 -12.96
C SER A 77 -7.20 3.83 -14.45
N ASN A 78 -7.73 4.90 -15.04
CA ASN A 78 -8.03 4.94 -16.48
C ASN A 78 -6.76 4.93 -17.34
N ILE A 79 -5.68 5.58 -16.90
CA ILE A 79 -4.39 5.51 -17.59
C ILE A 79 -3.86 4.07 -17.60
N ILE A 80 -3.95 3.36 -16.46
CA ILE A 80 -3.58 1.95 -16.39
C ILE A 80 -4.43 1.12 -17.34
N HIS A 81 -5.74 1.37 -17.39
CA HIS A 81 -6.63 0.67 -18.30
C HIS A 81 -6.27 0.91 -19.78
N GLN A 82 -5.98 2.15 -20.15
CA GLN A 82 -5.56 2.50 -21.51
C GLN A 82 -4.25 1.83 -21.93
N ARG A 83 -3.30 1.70 -21.01
CA ARG A 83 -2.01 1.08 -21.29
C ARG A 83 -2.03 -0.44 -21.29
N THR A 84 -2.81 -1.03 -20.38
CA THR A 84 -2.88 -2.49 -20.24
C THR A 84 -3.92 -3.13 -21.16
N LEU A 85 -4.99 -2.40 -21.52
CA LEU A 85 -6.16 -2.92 -22.24
C LEU A 85 -6.84 -4.12 -21.55
N ARG A 86 -6.53 -4.37 -20.30
CA ARG A 86 -7.03 -5.51 -19.50
C ARG A 86 -7.95 -5.09 -18.37
N GLY A 87 -7.73 -3.93 -17.80
CA GLY A 87 -8.54 -3.39 -16.71
C GLY A 87 -7.86 -2.24 -16.00
N GLY A 88 -8.65 -1.50 -15.23
CA GLY A 88 -8.15 -0.44 -14.37
C GLY A 88 -7.54 -0.98 -13.06
N ALA A 89 -7.03 -0.07 -12.24
CA ALA A 89 -6.46 -0.42 -10.95
C ALA A 89 -7.46 -1.17 -10.06
N ASN A 90 -7.00 -2.21 -9.40
CA ASN A 90 -7.79 -3.03 -8.50
C ASN A 90 -7.25 -3.07 -7.05
N PHE A 91 -6.08 -2.50 -6.81
CA PHE A 91 -5.55 -2.31 -5.47
C PHE A 91 -4.88 -0.94 -5.31
N LEU A 92 -4.84 -0.48 -4.08
CA LEU A 92 -4.24 0.78 -3.67
C LEU A 92 -3.52 0.56 -2.33
N VAL A 93 -2.27 1.00 -2.25
CA VAL A 93 -1.49 1.00 -1.00
C VAL A 93 -1.20 2.44 -0.62
N CYS A 94 -1.46 2.81 0.60
CA CYS A 94 -1.26 4.18 1.09
C CYS A 94 -0.62 4.22 2.47
N SER A 95 -0.05 5.38 2.82
CA SER A 95 0.39 5.68 4.17
C SER A 95 -0.81 5.88 5.12
N PRO A 96 -0.65 5.74 6.44
CA PRO A 96 -1.74 5.92 7.40
C PRO A 96 -2.38 7.31 7.36
N SER A 97 -1.59 8.36 7.15
CA SER A 97 -2.08 9.74 7.04
C SER A 97 -3.00 9.93 5.83
N VAL A 98 -2.62 9.38 4.69
CA VAL A 98 -3.46 9.37 3.48
C VAL A 98 -4.68 8.46 3.66
N GLY A 99 -4.53 7.35 4.37
CA GLY A 99 -5.62 6.46 4.72
C GLY A 99 -6.75 7.17 5.47
N THR A 100 -6.42 8.07 6.39
CA THR A 100 -7.40 8.89 7.11
C THR A 100 -8.23 9.77 6.15
N ILE A 101 -7.59 10.35 5.15
CA ILE A 101 -8.28 11.16 4.12
C ILE A 101 -9.18 10.27 3.25
N LEU A 102 -8.69 9.10 2.84
CA LEU A 102 -9.46 8.17 2.01
C LEU A 102 -10.70 7.64 2.73
N GLU A 103 -10.60 7.35 4.02
CA GLU A 103 -11.73 6.89 4.84
C GLU A 103 -12.83 7.97 5.00
N SER A 104 -12.49 9.24 4.86
CA SER A 104 -13.44 10.35 4.91
C SER A 104 -14.17 10.59 3.60
N ILE A 105 -13.75 9.97 2.50
CA ILE A 105 -14.38 10.17 1.18
C ILE A 105 -15.67 9.35 1.09
N PRO A 106 -16.80 9.94 0.66
CA PRO A 106 -18.01 9.19 0.32
C PRO A 106 -17.71 8.16 -0.78
N GLY A 107 -18.09 6.92 -0.58
CA GLY A 107 -17.78 5.80 -1.48
C GLY A 107 -16.66 4.89 -0.97
N PHE A 108 -16.03 5.23 0.15
CA PHE A 108 -15.19 4.30 0.89
C PHE A 108 -16.06 3.35 1.71
N ALA A 109 -15.90 2.04 1.50
CA ALA A 109 -16.54 1.01 2.30
C ALA A 109 -15.49 0.34 3.18
N ALA A 110 -15.63 0.49 4.50
CA ALA A 110 -14.78 -0.20 5.46
C ALA A 110 -15.02 -1.72 5.41
N ASP A 111 -13.98 -2.49 5.63
CA ASP A 111 -14.03 -3.96 5.54
C ASP A 111 -14.71 -4.62 6.77
N SER A 112 -15.04 -3.82 7.79
CA SER A 112 -15.79 -4.30 8.94
C SER A 112 -17.27 -3.94 8.81
N ASP A 113 -18.14 -4.93 8.81
CA ASP A 113 -19.61 -4.77 8.80
C ASP A 113 -20.18 -4.12 10.08
N GLY A 114 -19.41 -3.22 10.72
CA GLY A 114 -19.73 -2.60 12.00
C GLY A 114 -19.47 -3.50 13.22
N ASP A 115 -18.95 -4.69 13.00
CA ASP A 115 -18.60 -5.62 14.08
C ASP A 115 -17.13 -5.43 14.48
N VAL A 116 -16.91 -4.75 15.60
CA VAL A 116 -15.59 -4.47 16.17
C VAL A 116 -14.81 -5.76 16.48
N SER A 117 -15.50 -6.87 16.67
CA SER A 117 -14.88 -8.18 16.96
C SER A 117 -14.17 -8.80 15.75
N LYS A 118 -14.52 -8.34 14.54
CA LYS A 118 -13.89 -8.78 13.29
C LYS A 118 -12.75 -7.87 12.82
N ALA A 119 -12.47 -6.78 13.53
CA ALA A 119 -11.34 -5.91 13.25
C ALA A 119 -10.03 -6.66 13.58
N THR A 120 -9.53 -7.39 12.62
CA THR A 120 -8.24 -8.06 12.73
C THR A 120 -7.12 -7.04 12.52
N TYR A 121 -6.38 -6.74 13.58
CA TYR A 121 -5.14 -6.00 13.46
C TYR A 121 -4.06 -6.92 12.90
N ALA A 122 -3.69 -6.70 11.66
CA ALA A 122 -2.56 -7.39 11.05
C ALA A 122 -1.27 -6.62 11.33
N PHE A 123 -0.20 -7.35 11.58
CA PHE A 123 1.13 -6.76 11.69
C PHE A 123 1.60 -6.33 10.28
N GLY A 124 1.98 -5.06 10.13
CA GLY A 124 2.47 -4.52 8.87
C GLY A 124 1.37 -3.98 7.96
N VAL A 125 1.33 -4.45 6.73
CA VAL A 125 0.36 -4.00 5.72
C VAL A 125 -1.00 -4.62 5.98
N GLN A 126 -2.02 -3.80 6.20
CA GLN A 126 -3.37 -4.29 6.44
C GLN A 126 -4.37 -3.74 5.42
N LYS A 127 -5.30 -4.59 5.02
CA LYS A 127 -6.45 -4.20 4.21
C LYS A 127 -7.44 -3.44 5.09
N VAL A 128 -7.88 -2.27 4.63
CA VAL A 128 -8.76 -1.38 5.39
C VAL A 128 -10.17 -1.33 4.80
N GLY A 129 -10.28 -1.45 3.49
CA GLY A 129 -11.56 -1.36 2.83
C GLY A 129 -11.46 -1.30 1.32
N THR A 130 -12.51 -0.82 0.68
CA THR A 130 -12.60 -0.64 -0.77
C THR A 130 -13.08 0.77 -1.11
N ILE A 131 -12.53 1.33 -2.16
CA ILE A 131 -13.01 2.59 -2.76
C ILE A 131 -13.78 2.29 -4.03
N ASN A 132 -14.97 2.90 -4.16
CA ASN A 132 -15.85 2.77 -5.32
C ASN A 132 -16.14 1.31 -5.71
N SER A 133 -16.12 0.40 -4.76
CA SER A 133 -16.31 -1.05 -4.96
C SER A 133 -15.35 -1.70 -5.98
N ARG A 134 -14.26 -1.05 -6.33
CA ARG A 134 -13.30 -1.51 -7.34
C ARG A 134 -11.89 -1.72 -6.82
N GLN A 135 -11.38 -0.80 -5.99
CA GLN A 135 -10.01 -0.82 -5.52
C GLN A 135 -9.97 -1.23 -4.06
N LYS A 136 -9.22 -2.28 -3.76
CA LYS A 136 -8.93 -2.68 -2.38
C LYS A 136 -7.86 -1.75 -1.81
N VAL A 137 -8.12 -1.18 -0.64
CA VAL A 137 -7.23 -0.23 0.02
C VAL A 137 -6.44 -0.95 1.11
N TYR A 138 -5.13 -0.80 1.05
CA TYR A 138 -4.19 -1.33 2.04
C TYR A 138 -3.45 -0.17 2.71
N LYS A 139 -3.35 -0.20 4.05
CA LYS A 139 -2.50 0.69 4.83
C LYS A 139 -1.15 0.06 5.08
N ASN A 140 -0.09 0.79 4.74
CA ASN A 140 1.28 0.41 5.07
C ASN A 140 1.90 1.49 5.98
N PRO A 141 2.12 1.21 7.27
CA PRO A 141 2.68 2.19 8.20
C PRO A 141 4.15 2.52 7.93
N TYR A 142 4.86 1.68 7.18
CA TYR A 142 6.27 1.88 6.85
C TYR A 142 6.49 2.59 5.51
N MET A 143 5.43 2.88 4.78
CA MET A 143 5.50 3.63 3.53
C MET A 143 5.83 5.11 3.81
N LYS A 144 6.56 5.76 2.91
CA LYS A 144 6.79 7.20 2.99
C LYS A 144 5.46 7.94 3.06
N GLU A 145 5.40 8.96 3.90
CA GLU A 145 4.20 9.78 4.04
C GLU A 145 3.82 10.45 2.70
N ASN A 146 2.55 10.69 2.53
CA ASN A 146 1.99 11.36 1.34
C ASN A 146 2.21 10.63 0.01
N GLN A 147 2.39 9.32 0.05
CA GLN A 147 2.46 8.48 -1.14
C GLN A 147 1.30 7.50 -1.24
N ILE A 148 0.87 7.28 -2.47
CA ILE A 148 -0.13 6.29 -2.83
C ILE A 148 0.42 5.46 -4.00
N LEU A 149 0.43 4.14 -3.85
CA LEU A 149 0.70 3.21 -4.93
C LEU A 149 -0.61 2.65 -5.45
N LEU A 150 -0.89 2.86 -6.72
CA LEU A 150 -2.05 2.32 -7.41
C LEU A 150 -1.59 1.28 -8.42
N GLY A 151 -2.22 0.11 -8.42
CA GLY A 151 -1.79 -0.97 -9.30
C GLY A 151 -2.94 -1.84 -9.79
N PHE A 152 -2.63 -2.58 -10.84
CA PHE A 152 -3.49 -3.60 -11.43
C PHE A 152 -2.84 -4.98 -11.25
N ARG A 153 -3.61 -5.91 -10.69
CA ARG A 153 -3.23 -7.33 -10.59
C ARG A 153 -4.13 -8.14 -11.51
N GLY A 154 -3.53 -8.72 -12.54
CA GLY A 154 -4.22 -9.65 -13.42
C GLY A 154 -4.40 -11.03 -12.80
N SER A 155 -5.27 -11.84 -13.40
CA SER A 155 -5.53 -13.22 -13.00
C SER A 155 -4.55 -14.23 -13.61
N GLN A 156 -3.91 -13.84 -14.70
CA GLN A 156 -2.98 -14.70 -15.45
C GLN A 156 -1.53 -14.30 -15.20
N PHE A 157 -0.62 -15.28 -15.25
CA PHE A 157 0.81 -15.05 -15.09
C PHE A 157 1.38 -14.06 -16.12
N LEU A 158 0.91 -14.11 -17.36
CA LEU A 158 1.35 -13.21 -18.44
C LEU A 158 0.88 -11.76 -18.28
N GLU A 159 -0.05 -11.50 -17.36
CA GLU A 159 -0.53 -10.15 -17.04
C GLU A 159 0.20 -9.53 -15.87
N ALA A 160 1.18 -10.23 -15.30
CA ALA A 160 1.94 -9.77 -14.14
C ALA A 160 3.14 -8.91 -14.56
N GLY A 161 3.24 -7.71 -13.99
CA GLY A 161 4.41 -6.83 -14.15
C GLY A 161 5.54 -7.15 -13.17
N ALA A 162 5.25 -7.86 -12.08
CA ALA A 162 6.20 -8.32 -11.08
C ALA A 162 5.84 -9.75 -10.66
N VAL A 163 6.85 -10.57 -10.41
CA VAL A 163 6.68 -11.97 -9.98
C VAL A 163 7.56 -12.21 -8.77
N PHE A 164 6.96 -12.79 -7.72
CA PHE A 164 7.69 -13.29 -6.57
C PHE A 164 7.94 -14.80 -6.77
N ALA A 165 9.20 -15.16 -7.01
CA ALA A 165 9.61 -16.54 -7.24
C ALA A 165 10.82 -16.90 -6.34
N PRO A 166 10.60 -17.28 -5.07
CA PRO A 166 11.67 -17.61 -4.17
C PRO A 166 12.38 -18.90 -4.64
N TYR A 167 13.70 -18.83 -4.76
CA TYR A 167 14.53 -19.99 -5.11
C TYR A 167 14.77 -20.90 -3.91
N ILE A 168 15.02 -20.28 -2.75
CA ILE A 168 15.24 -21.00 -1.49
C ILE A 168 14.18 -20.54 -0.50
N PRO A 169 13.36 -21.44 0.06
CA PRO A 169 12.41 -21.08 1.12
C PRO A 169 13.17 -20.74 2.41
N LEU A 170 12.48 -20.07 3.33
CA LEU A 170 12.97 -19.81 4.68
C LEU A 170 13.41 -21.12 5.35
N ILE A 171 14.69 -21.19 5.72
CA ILE A 171 15.29 -22.35 6.38
C ILE A 171 15.57 -21.98 7.83
N MET A 172 15.09 -22.81 8.76
CA MET A 172 15.43 -22.69 10.18
C MET A 172 16.64 -23.53 10.51
N THR A 173 17.61 -22.95 11.22
CA THR A 173 18.72 -23.72 11.77
C THR A 173 18.26 -24.53 12.98
N PRO A 174 18.87 -25.71 13.25
CA PRO A 174 18.65 -26.40 14.49
C PRO A 174 19.07 -25.53 15.69
N LEU A 175 18.55 -25.85 16.87
CA LEU A 175 18.95 -25.19 18.10
C LEU A 175 20.42 -25.50 18.40
N VAL A 176 21.25 -24.48 18.50
CA VAL A 176 22.68 -24.58 18.81
C VAL A 176 22.95 -23.84 20.11
N TYR A 177 23.73 -24.43 20.99
CA TYR A 177 24.18 -23.80 22.22
C TYR A 177 25.55 -23.15 22.02
N ASP A 178 25.67 -21.89 22.41
CA ASP A 178 26.98 -21.20 22.41
C ASP A 178 27.94 -21.88 23.41
N PRO A 179 29.11 -22.30 22.98
CA PRO A 179 30.06 -23.03 23.88
C PRO A 179 30.59 -22.15 25.03
N ASN A 180 30.58 -20.84 24.89
CA ASN A 180 31.09 -19.91 25.90
C ASN A 180 30.05 -19.47 26.93
N THR A 181 28.83 -19.27 26.49
CA THR A 181 27.76 -18.70 27.32
C THR A 181 26.62 -19.68 27.62
N PHE A 182 26.64 -20.87 26.99
CA PHE A 182 25.57 -21.89 27.05
C PHE A 182 24.17 -21.34 26.70
N THR A 183 24.12 -20.24 25.98
CA THR A 183 22.85 -19.67 25.55
C THR A 183 22.35 -20.37 24.30
N PRO A 184 21.06 -20.74 24.23
CA PRO A 184 20.48 -21.32 23.03
C PRO A 184 20.36 -20.28 21.92
N ARG A 185 20.81 -20.60 20.72
CA ARG A 185 20.73 -19.79 19.50
C ARG A 185 20.02 -20.53 18.41
N LYS A 186 19.15 -19.85 17.70
CA LYS A 186 18.46 -20.36 16.52
C LYS A 186 18.44 -19.26 15.46
N GLY A 187 18.81 -19.60 14.25
CA GLY A 187 18.83 -18.70 13.11
C GLY A 187 17.71 -19.01 12.13
N LEU A 188 17.30 -18.00 11.40
CA LEU A 188 16.38 -18.08 10.28
C LEU A 188 17.11 -17.46 9.08
N LEU A 189 17.19 -18.21 7.98
CA LEU A 189 17.86 -17.83 6.73
C LEU A 189 16.87 -17.74 5.60
#